data_437c0eeefed38004e5512f5e556f954a
#
_entry.id   437c0eeefed38004e5512f5e556f954a
#
_cell.length_a   1.000
_cell.length_b   1.000
_cell.length_c   1.000
_cell.angle_alpha   90.00
_cell.angle_beta   90.00
_cell.angle_gamma   90.00
#
_symmetry.space_group_name_H-M   'P 1'
#
loop_
_entity.id
_entity.type
_entity.pdbx_description
1 polymer ?
#
loop_
_entity_poly.entity_id
_entity_poly.type
_entity_poly.pdbx_seq_one_letter_code
_entity_poly.pdbx_strand_id
1 'polypeptide(L)'
;MKITKAEYNGPDSDDDVNFDFELTFENTSDHDIESVKTSCLITNQDGAVVGGSYGDEQDVFIEPGDTEEFSLYCSYLKGDHFGGNLAGSNVLVDATFYRAEFHKLGEHEVPSSSDKPNIIDNGLEIGDMLKIFKTGIFLDPVDDEGEVGMEVRIGVRNVSEVHFEKVEVKAEVLDKRGSEVDTSQDYQVLNAFSSSFLVASFW
;
A
#
# COMPACT_ATOMS: atom_id res chain seq x y z
N MET A 1 -13.20 -15.97 -0.48
CA MET A 1 -11.90 -16.65 -0.29
C MET A 1 -12.11 -18.13 -0.09
N LYS A 2 -11.29 -18.98 -0.71
CA LYS A 2 -11.30 -20.42 -0.55
C LYS A 2 -9.86 -20.91 -0.42
N ILE A 3 -9.56 -21.72 0.61
CA ILE A 3 -8.28 -22.42 0.71
C ILE A 3 -8.40 -23.67 -0.16
N THR A 4 -7.59 -23.79 -1.21
CA THR A 4 -7.62 -24.91 -2.16
C THR A 4 -6.60 -25.97 -1.81
N LYS A 5 -5.52 -25.58 -1.11
CA LYS A 5 -4.49 -26.50 -0.65
C LYS A 5 -3.92 -26.00 0.69
N ALA A 6 -3.59 -26.90 1.58
CA ALA A 6 -2.83 -26.64 2.79
C ALA A 6 -1.85 -27.78 2.98
N GLU A 7 -0.56 -27.46 2.97
CA GLU A 7 0.53 -28.43 3.21
C GLU A 7 1.24 -28.08 4.50
N TYR A 8 1.42 -29.10 5.31
CA TYR A 8 2.27 -29.04 6.49
C TYR A 8 3.64 -29.58 6.13
N ASN A 9 4.63 -28.71 6.15
CA ASN A 9 6.03 -29.09 6.04
C ASN A 9 6.57 -29.25 7.45
N GLY A 10 6.75 -30.51 7.88
CA GLY A 10 7.18 -30.89 9.23
C GLY A 10 8.44 -30.18 9.70
N PRO A 11 8.90 -30.43 10.94
CA PRO A 11 10.04 -29.73 11.45
C PRO A 11 11.26 -29.94 10.52
N ASP A 12 11.86 -28.84 10.15
CA ASP A 12 13.11 -28.82 9.40
C ASP A 12 14.33 -29.12 10.31
N SER A 13 15.54 -28.92 9.79
CA SER A 13 16.77 -29.18 10.55
C SER A 13 16.95 -28.29 11.80
N ASP A 14 16.20 -27.19 11.88
CA ASP A 14 16.25 -26.20 12.94
C ASP A 14 15.05 -26.32 13.92
N ASP A 15 14.25 -27.38 13.76
CA ASP A 15 13.00 -27.64 14.47
C ASP A 15 11.89 -26.63 14.12
N ASP A 16 11.99 -25.91 13.01
CA ASP A 16 10.96 -24.98 12.55
C ASP A 16 9.85 -25.71 11.79
N VAL A 17 8.62 -25.30 12.05
CA VAL A 17 7.41 -25.84 11.44
C VAL A 17 6.81 -24.81 10.48
N ASN A 18 6.55 -25.24 9.26
CA ASN A 18 6.05 -24.37 8.20
C ASN A 18 4.75 -24.90 7.61
N PHE A 19 3.91 -23.99 7.15
CA PHE A 19 2.69 -24.28 6.42
C PHE A 19 2.66 -23.52 5.11
N ASP A 20 2.34 -24.23 4.03
CA ASP A 20 2.09 -23.65 2.72
C ASP A 20 0.58 -23.72 2.41
N PHE A 21 0.01 -22.61 2.03
CA PHE A 21 -1.38 -22.50 1.59
C PHE A 21 -1.47 -22.03 0.15
N GLU A 22 -2.33 -22.66 -0.63
CA GLU A 22 -2.82 -22.11 -1.87
C GLU A 22 -4.23 -21.55 -1.63
N LEU A 23 -4.39 -20.28 -1.91
CA LEU A 23 -5.61 -19.53 -1.67
C LEU A 23 -6.18 -19.09 -3.00
N THR A 24 -7.47 -19.31 -3.22
CA THR A 24 -8.18 -18.79 -4.38
C THR A 24 -9.14 -17.70 -3.93
N PHE A 25 -9.06 -16.55 -4.56
CA PHE A 25 -9.96 -15.42 -4.35
C PHE A 25 -10.77 -15.18 -5.60
N GLU A 26 -12.05 -14.92 -5.42
CA GLU A 26 -12.96 -14.42 -6.46
C GLU A 26 -13.34 -12.99 -6.07
N ASN A 27 -13.13 -12.03 -6.96
CA ASN A 27 -13.58 -10.66 -6.78
C ASN A 27 -15.10 -10.58 -7.01
N THR A 28 -15.85 -10.58 -5.92
CA THR A 28 -17.32 -10.47 -5.96
C THR A 28 -17.81 -9.02 -5.80
N SER A 29 -16.90 -8.05 -5.75
CA SER A 29 -17.23 -6.63 -5.73
C SER A 29 -17.50 -6.09 -7.14
N ASP A 30 -17.91 -4.84 -7.24
CA ASP A 30 -18.08 -4.10 -8.49
C ASP A 30 -16.86 -3.22 -8.84
N HIS A 31 -15.72 -3.44 -8.19
CA HIS A 31 -14.49 -2.67 -8.33
C HIS A 31 -13.29 -3.59 -8.56
N ASP A 32 -12.28 -3.08 -9.24
CA ASP A 32 -11.00 -3.76 -9.37
C ASP A 32 -10.29 -3.85 -8.01
N ILE A 33 -9.61 -4.97 -7.77
CA ILE A 33 -8.72 -5.16 -6.63
C ILE A 33 -7.29 -5.04 -7.15
N GLU A 34 -6.48 -4.16 -6.58
CA GLU A 34 -5.13 -3.86 -7.07
C GLU A 34 -4.03 -4.45 -6.22
N SER A 35 -4.29 -4.69 -4.94
CA SER A 35 -3.37 -5.46 -4.11
C SER A 35 -4.10 -6.34 -3.10
N VAL A 36 -3.41 -7.39 -2.67
CA VAL A 36 -3.88 -8.33 -1.66
C VAL A 36 -2.78 -8.52 -0.63
N LYS A 37 -3.12 -8.33 0.63
CA LYS A 37 -2.25 -8.65 1.76
C LYS A 37 -2.82 -9.86 2.48
N THR A 38 -2.04 -10.92 2.56
CA THR A 38 -2.41 -12.14 3.27
C THR A 38 -1.66 -12.24 4.59
N SER A 39 -2.26 -12.86 5.58
CA SER A 39 -1.64 -13.13 6.88
C SER A 39 -2.13 -14.46 7.43
N CYS A 40 -1.35 -15.06 8.31
CA CYS A 40 -1.78 -16.20 9.07
C CYS A 40 -1.40 -16.08 10.55
N LEU A 41 -2.19 -16.69 11.40
CA LEU A 41 -1.97 -16.84 12.83
C LEU A 41 -2.11 -18.30 13.19
N ILE A 42 -1.13 -18.81 13.94
CA ILE A 42 -1.17 -20.18 14.46
C ILE A 42 -1.39 -20.13 15.97
N THR A 43 -2.39 -20.87 16.43
CA THR A 43 -2.69 -21.02 17.85
C THR A 43 -2.52 -22.46 18.30
N ASN A 44 -2.01 -22.67 19.50
CA ASN A 44 -1.93 -23.99 20.11
C ASN A 44 -3.32 -24.44 20.65
N GLN A 45 -3.36 -25.62 21.27
CA GLN A 45 -4.59 -26.19 21.83
C GLN A 45 -5.22 -25.33 22.92
N ASP A 46 -4.42 -24.50 23.61
CA ASP A 46 -4.90 -23.59 24.67
C ASP A 46 -5.36 -22.24 24.07
N GLY A 47 -5.29 -22.05 22.75
CA GLY A 47 -5.66 -20.82 22.06
C GLY A 47 -4.59 -19.74 22.14
N ALA A 48 -3.42 -20.03 22.68
CA ALA A 48 -2.32 -19.08 22.69
C ALA A 48 -1.71 -18.96 21.29
N VAL A 49 -1.46 -17.74 20.83
CA VAL A 49 -0.75 -17.48 19.59
C VAL A 49 0.70 -17.92 19.74
N VAL A 50 1.12 -18.83 18.89
CA VAL A 50 2.45 -19.44 18.92
C VAL A 50 3.25 -19.16 17.66
N GLY A 51 2.64 -18.52 16.66
CA GLY A 51 3.29 -18.06 15.45
C GLY A 51 2.34 -17.48 14.44
N GLY A 52 2.89 -17.08 13.34
CA GLY A 52 2.16 -16.48 12.23
C GLY A 52 3.09 -15.82 11.24
N SER A 53 2.56 -15.42 10.11
CA SER A 53 3.22 -14.61 9.12
C SER A 53 2.39 -13.36 8.89
N TYR A 54 3.04 -12.23 8.84
CA TYR A 54 2.46 -11.06 8.19
C TYR A 54 2.84 -11.20 6.73
N GLY A 55 1.86 -11.59 5.90
CA GLY A 55 2.09 -11.75 4.48
C GLY A 55 2.53 -10.45 3.83
N ASP A 56 3.33 -10.59 2.79
CA ASP A 56 3.69 -9.47 1.95
C ASP A 56 2.44 -9.00 1.20
N GLU A 57 2.34 -7.70 0.99
CA GLU A 57 1.38 -7.13 0.05
C GLU A 57 1.83 -7.51 -1.36
N GLN A 58 0.93 -8.07 -2.13
CA GLN A 58 1.18 -8.44 -3.52
C GLN A 58 0.35 -7.55 -4.43
N ASP A 59 1.02 -6.89 -5.36
CA ASP A 59 0.34 -6.17 -6.43
C ASP A 59 -0.35 -7.18 -7.34
N VAL A 60 -1.64 -6.99 -7.54
CA VAL A 60 -2.48 -7.83 -8.38
C VAL A 60 -3.44 -6.94 -9.16
N PHE A 61 -4.06 -7.50 -10.18
CA PHE A 61 -5.15 -6.82 -10.85
C PHE A 61 -6.28 -7.83 -11.07
N ILE A 62 -7.30 -7.77 -10.21
CA ILE A 62 -8.42 -8.70 -10.25
C ILE A 62 -9.69 -7.92 -10.58
N GLU A 63 -10.18 -8.05 -11.82
CA GLU A 63 -11.43 -7.42 -12.25
C GLU A 63 -12.65 -8.03 -11.56
N PRO A 64 -13.80 -7.32 -11.51
CA PRO A 64 -15.05 -7.87 -10.99
C PRO A 64 -15.45 -9.18 -11.66
N GLY A 65 -15.64 -10.22 -10.87
CA GLY A 65 -15.99 -11.57 -11.32
C GLY A 65 -14.80 -12.48 -11.64
N ASP A 66 -13.59 -11.95 -11.66
CA ASP A 66 -12.39 -12.74 -11.89
C ASP A 66 -11.91 -13.44 -10.62
N THR A 67 -11.08 -14.45 -10.84
CA THR A 67 -10.51 -15.32 -9.80
C THR A 67 -8.99 -15.33 -9.92
N GLU A 68 -8.29 -15.20 -8.79
CA GLU A 68 -6.83 -15.24 -8.71
C GLU A 68 -6.38 -16.26 -7.65
N GLU A 69 -5.20 -16.83 -7.86
CA GLU A 69 -4.57 -17.81 -6.97
C GLU A 69 -3.32 -17.22 -6.32
N PHE A 70 -3.19 -17.41 -5.00
CA PHE A 70 -2.09 -16.91 -4.20
C PHE A 70 -1.49 -18.02 -3.36
N SER A 71 -0.17 -17.96 -3.21
CA SER A 71 0.54 -18.78 -2.23
C SER A 71 0.81 -17.98 -0.97
N LEU A 72 0.45 -18.52 0.18
CA LEU A 72 0.77 -17.97 1.49
C LEU A 72 1.67 -18.93 2.23
N TYR A 73 2.85 -18.47 2.54
CA TYR A 73 3.80 -19.18 3.39
C TYR A 73 3.65 -18.70 4.82
N CYS A 74 3.27 -19.60 5.70
CA CYS A 74 3.13 -19.34 7.12
C CYS A 74 4.31 -19.98 7.84
N SER A 75 5.33 -19.20 8.09
CA SER A 75 6.51 -19.67 8.80
C SER A 75 6.44 -19.30 10.26
N TYR A 76 7.11 -20.14 11.01
CA TYR A 76 7.60 -19.82 12.32
C TYR A 76 6.93 -20.47 13.49
N LEU A 77 7.43 -21.67 13.80
CA LEU A 77 7.33 -22.14 15.18
C LEU A 77 8.42 -23.15 15.44
N LYS A 78 9.15 -22.93 16.51
CA LYS A 78 9.98 -23.99 17.03
C LYS A 78 9.09 -25.14 17.49
N GLY A 79 9.38 -26.35 17.04
CA GLY A 79 8.60 -27.55 17.31
C GLY A 79 8.39 -27.82 18.82
N ASP A 80 9.25 -27.25 19.69
CA ASP A 80 9.13 -27.32 21.15
C ASP A 80 7.89 -26.54 21.70
N HIS A 81 7.40 -25.50 21.01
CA HIS A 81 6.19 -24.80 21.39
C HIS A 81 4.91 -25.63 21.24
N PHE A 82 4.97 -26.70 20.44
CA PHE A 82 3.86 -27.64 20.29
C PHE A 82 4.06 -28.93 21.09
N GLY A 83 5.17 -29.07 21.81
CA GLY A 83 5.52 -30.34 22.45
C GLY A 83 5.63 -31.50 21.45
N GLY A 84 5.98 -31.18 20.18
CA GLY A 84 6.03 -32.14 19.08
C GLY A 84 4.67 -32.60 18.56
N ASN A 85 3.56 -32.05 19.02
CA ASN A 85 2.23 -32.44 18.60
C ASN A 85 1.38 -31.25 18.18
N LEU A 86 1.09 -31.16 16.88
CA LEU A 86 0.23 -30.12 16.27
C LEU A 86 -1.28 -30.47 16.34
N ALA A 87 -1.64 -31.65 16.83
CA ALA A 87 -3.02 -32.02 16.93
C ALA A 87 -3.80 -31.05 17.83
N GLY A 88 -4.88 -30.48 17.32
CA GLY A 88 -5.69 -29.47 17.99
C GLY A 88 -5.18 -28.03 17.87
N SER A 89 -4.09 -27.79 17.15
CA SER A 89 -3.70 -26.43 16.74
C SER A 89 -4.62 -25.91 15.63
N ASN A 90 -4.80 -24.60 15.60
CA ASN A 90 -5.59 -23.94 14.55
C ASN A 90 -4.72 -22.94 13.79
N VAL A 91 -4.95 -22.86 12.50
CA VAL A 91 -4.36 -21.84 11.64
C VAL A 91 -5.49 -20.94 11.15
N LEU A 92 -5.41 -19.67 11.52
CA LEU A 92 -6.28 -18.63 10.98
C LEU A 92 -5.56 -17.97 9.80
N VAL A 93 -6.17 -18.03 8.62
CA VAL A 93 -5.71 -17.34 7.43
C VAL A 93 -6.65 -16.18 7.17
N ASP A 94 -6.09 -14.99 7.01
CA ASP A 94 -6.82 -13.78 6.71
C ASP A 94 -6.26 -13.09 5.47
N ALA A 95 -7.08 -12.30 4.79
CA ALA A 95 -6.68 -11.53 3.64
C ALA A 95 -7.37 -10.16 3.66
N THR A 96 -6.57 -9.14 3.42
CA THR A 96 -7.05 -7.77 3.22
C THR A 96 -6.88 -7.41 1.75
N PHE A 97 -7.95 -6.90 1.15
CA PHE A 97 -7.95 -6.48 -0.25
C PHE A 97 -7.93 -4.98 -0.32
N TYR A 98 -7.11 -4.46 -1.22
CA TYR A 98 -6.96 -3.03 -1.44
C TYR A 98 -7.51 -2.67 -2.81
N ARG A 99 -8.17 -1.53 -2.84
CA ARG A 99 -8.63 -0.87 -4.03
C ARG A 99 -7.87 0.43 -4.19
N ALA A 100 -7.36 0.70 -5.38
CA ALA A 100 -6.83 2.00 -5.72
C ALA A 100 -7.82 2.79 -6.58
N GLU A 101 -7.90 4.07 -6.34
CA GLU A 101 -8.61 5.03 -7.18
C GLU A 101 -7.64 6.09 -7.66
N PHE A 102 -7.51 6.26 -8.98
CA PHE A 102 -6.61 7.25 -9.58
C PHE A 102 -7.36 8.50 -9.96
N HIS A 103 -6.90 9.63 -9.48
CA HIS A 103 -7.48 10.94 -9.77
C HIS A 103 -6.41 11.88 -10.33
N LYS A 104 -6.60 12.35 -11.57
CA LYS A 104 -5.73 13.38 -12.15
C LYS A 104 -6.01 14.72 -11.48
N LEU A 105 -5.02 15.29 -10.79
CA LEU A 105 -5.15 16.55 -10.06
C LEU A 105 -4.97 17.79 -10.96
N GLY A 106 -4.50 17.62 -12.19
CA GLY A 106 -4.32 18.67 -13.18
C GLY A 106 -2.87 18.91 -13.55
N GLU A 107 -2.67 19.83 -14.50
CA GLU A 107 -1.35 20.27 -14.96
C GLU A 107 -1.12 21.69 -14.46
N HIS A 108 0.07 21.94 -13.95
CA HIS A 108 0.43 23.23 -13.36
C HIS A 108 1.79 23.72 -13.89
N GLU A 109 1.91 25.02 -14.05
CA GLU A 109 3.16 25.61 -14.50
C GLU A 109 4.22 25.59 -13.40
N VAL A 110 5.44 25.24 -13.78
CA VAL A 110 6.61 25.34 -12.90
C VAL A 110 6.87 26.82 -12.61
N PRO A 111 7.13 27.20 -11.34
CA PRO A 111 7.47 28.58 -10.99
C PRO A 111 8.66 29.13 -11.78
N SER A 112 8.66 30.41 -12.04
CA SER A 112 9.77 31.06 -12.77
C SER A 112 11.01 31.34 -11.90
N SER A 113 10.88 31.23 -10.57
CA SER A 113 11.96 31.48 -9.61
C SER A 113 11.61 30.88 -8.23
N SER A 114 12.63 30.64 -7.42
CA SER A 114 12.50 30.07 -6.06
C SER A 114 11.79 30.98 -5.06
N ASP A 115 11.79 32.29 -5.27
CA ASP A 115 11.11 33.28 -4.43
C ASP A 115 9.61 33.44 -4.74
N LYS A 116 9.12 32.77 -5.77
CA LYS A 116 7.73 32.85 -6.22
C LYS A 116 7.09 31.46 -6.42
N PRO A 117 6.82 30.72 -5.35
CA PRO A 117 6.18 29.43 -5.46
C PRO A 117 4.80 29.56 -6.12
N ASN A 118 4.44 28.56 -6.90
CA ASN A 118 3.08 28.42 -7.41
C ASN A 118 2.21 27.74 -6.36
N ILE A 119 1.29 28.46 -5.77
CA ILE A 119 0.39 27.95 -4.72
C ILE A 119 -1.04 27.97 -5.22
N ILE A 120 -1.66 26.81 -5.19
CA ILE A 120 -3.01 26.60 -5.68
C ILE A 120 -3.87 26.13 -4.51
N ASP A 121 -4.89 26.90 -4.18
CA ASP A 121 -5.90 26.48 -3.22
C ASP A 121 -6.93 25.61 -3.97
N ASN A 122 -6.76 24.30 -3.86
CA ASN A 122 -7.63 23.33 -4.50
C ASN A 122 -8.76 22.99 -3.54
N GLY A 123 -9.96 23.22 -3.86
CA GLY A 123 -11.10 22.67 -3.15
C GLY A 123 -11.53 21.31 -3.70
N LEU A 124 -10.60 20.52 -4.26
CA LEU A 124 -10.94 19.28 -4.93
C LEU A 124 -11.34 18.22 -3.90
N GLU A 125 -12.53 17.68 -4.08
CA GLU A 125 -13.05 16.56 -3.30
C GLU A 125 -12.93 15.29 -4.13
N ILE A 126 -12.36 14.26 -3.54
CA ILE A 126 -12.20 12.93 -4.13
C ILE A 126 -13.19 12.02 -3.43
N GLY A 127 -14.30 11.76 -4.10
CA GLY A 127 -15.46 11.13 -3.47
C GLY A 127 -15.90 11.91 -2.22
N ASP A 128 -16.53 11.23 -1.29
CA ASP A 128 -16.93 11.79 0.01
C ASP A 128 -15.86 11.61 1.09
N MET A 129 -14.66 11.16 0.72
CA MET A 129 -13.66 10.65 1.67
C MET A 129 -12.41 11.51 1.79
N LEU A 130 -11.90 12.03 0.67
CA LEU A 130 -10.66 12.80 0.64
C LEU A 130 -10.89 14.20 0.09
N LYS A 131 -10.16 15.15 0.62
CA LYS A 131 -10.12 16.53 0.14
C LYS A 131 -8.68 16.98 -0.07
N ILE A 132 -8.38 17.42 -1.29
CA ILE A 132 -7.14 18.14 -1.60
C ILE A 132 -7.40 19.61 -1.27
N PHE A 133 -6.75 20.14 -0.27
CA PHE A 133 -7.00 21.52 0.15
C PHE A 133 -5.94 22.49 -0.36
N LYS A 134 -4.76 22.00 -0.75
CA LYS A 134 -3.68 22.86 -1.24
C LYS A 134 -2.69 22.08 -2.09
N THR A 135 -2.25 22.68 -3.19
CA THR A 135 -1.09 22.23 -3.95
C THR A 135 -0.07 23.38 -4.02
N GLY A 136 1.20 23.08 -3.80
CA GLY A 136 2.28 24.05 -3.90
C GLY A 136 3.43 23.48 -4.71
N ILE A 137 3.96 24.25 -5.64
CA ILE A 137 5.16 23.93 -6.40
C ILE A 137 6.24 24.93 -6.00
N PHE A 138 7.35 24.41 -5.53
CA PHE A 138 8.49 25.17 -5.00
C PHE A 138 9.72 24.81 -5.80
N LEU A 139 10.52 25.83 -6.14
CA LEU A 139 11.86 25.63 -6.67
C LEU A 139 12.88 25.96 -5.58
N ASP A 140 13.93 25.18 -5.52
CA ASP A 140 15.10 25.52 -4.74
C ASP A 140 15.96 26.57 -5.46
N PRO A 141 16.77 27.35 -4.73
CA PRO A 141 17.80 28.16 -5.37
C PRO A 141 18.75 27.27 -6.18
N VAL A 142 19.24 27.82 -7.31
CA VAL A 142 20.27 27.16 -8.10
C VAL A 142 21.47 26.90 -7.20
N ASP A 143 21.96 25.68 -7.18
CA ASP A 143 23.14 25.29 -6.41
C ASP A 143 24.46 25.70 -7.14
N ASP A 144 25.60 25.33 -6.52
CA ASP A 144 26.93 25.64 -7.06
C ASP A 144 27.27 24.85 -8.34
N GLU A 145 26.53 23.78 -8.62
CA GLU A 145 26.66 22.92 -9.81
C GLU A 145 25.73 23.37 -10.94
N GLY A 146 24.85 24.32 -10.66
CA GLY A 146 23.88 24.86 -11.61
C GLY A 146 22.58 24.07 -11.68
N GLU A 147 22.35 23.18 -10.73
CA GLU A 147 21.14 22.37 -10.63
C GLU A 147 20.05 23.08 -9.82
N VAL A 148 18.80 22.73 -10.09
CA VAL A 148 17.61 23.30 -9.42
C VAL A 148 16.72 22.17 -8.95
N GLY A 149 16.60 22.04 -7.65
CA GLY A 149 15.62 21.15 -7.04
C GLY A 149 14.19 21.70 -7.18
N MET A 150 13.22 20.81 -7.24
CA MET A 150 11.81 21.16 -7.23
C MET A 150 11.03 20.25 -6.28
N GLU A 151 10.11 20.82 -5.53
CA GLU A 151 9.17 20.07 -4.68
C GLU A 151 7.73 20.37 -5.08
N VAL A 152 6.93 19.32 -5.16
CA VAL A 152 5.46 19.40 -5.27
C VAL A 152 4.87 18.94 -3.95
N ARG A 153 4.20 19.84 -3.24
CA ARG A 153 3.55 19.56 -1.94
C ARG A 153 2.05 19.56 -2.10
N ILE A 154 1.41 18.47 -1.71
CA ILE A 154 -0.04 18.29 -1.81
C ILE A 154 -0.61 18.09 -0.42
N GLY A 155 -1.44 19.02 0.02
CA GLY A 155 -2.18 18.93 1.29
C GLY A 155 -3.45 18.11 1.11
N VAL A 156 -3.52 16.97 1.80
CA VAL A 156 -4.63 16.02 1.75
C VAL A 156 -5.30 15.95 3.12
N ARG A 157 -6.61 15.91 3.14
CA ARG A 157 -7.42 15.67 4.34
C ARG A 157 -8.34 14.49 4.10
N ASN A 158 -8.30 13.53 5.00
CA ASN A 158 -9.33 12.51 5.13
C ASN A 158 -10.53 13.11 5.88
N VAL A 159 -11.67 13.18 5.23
CA VAL A 159 -12.91 13.73 5.80
C VAL A 159 -13.91 12.64 6.18
N SER A 160 -13.50 11.37 6.09
CA SER A 160 -14.31 10.19 6.36
C SER A 160 -13.90 9.44 7.63
N GLU A 161 -14.71 8.47 8.01
CA GLU A 161 -14.42 7.51 9.09
C GLU A 161 -13.49 6.37 8.65
N VAL A 162 -13.18 6.28 7.34
CA VAL A 162 -12.34 5.23 6.77
C VAL A 162 -10.87 5.55 7.04
N HIS A 163 -10.10 4.53 7.32
CA HIS A 163 -8.66 4.59 7.40
C HIS A 163 -8.05 4.26 6.03
N PHE A 164 -7.16 5.11 5.53
CA PHE A 164 -6.40 4.87 4.30
C PHE A 164 -5.01 4.36 4.66
N GLU A 165 -4.70 3.15 4.29
CA GLU A 165 -3.37 2.58 4.49
C GLU A 165 -2.33 3.21 3.57
N LYS A 166 -2.76 3.67 2.40
CA LYS A 166 -1.90 4.36 1.45
C LYS A 166 -2.67 5.45 0.73
N VAL A 167 -2.19 6.68 0.80
CA VAL A 167 -2.54 7.77 -0.09
C VAL A 167 -1.28 8.18 -0.79
N GLU A 168 -1.21 8.00 -2.08
CA GLU A 168 -0.03 8.26 -2.90
C GLU A 168 -0.27 9.43 -3.83
N VAL A 169 0.76 10.23 -4.02
CA VAL A 169 0.83 11.23 -5.09
C VAL A 169 1.97 10.88 -6.03
N LYS A 170 1.68 10.90 -7.32
CA LYS A 170 2.68 10.87 -8.38
C LYS A 170 2.70 12.20 -9.08
N ALA A 171 3.89 12.80 -9.20
CA ALA A 171 4.10 14.01 -9.95
C ALA A 171 5.06 13.72 -11.12
N GLU A 172 4.74 14.27 -12.29
CA GLU A 172 5.52 14.12 -13.52
C GLU A 172 5.92 15.50 -14.02
N VAL A 173 7.19 15.66 -14.35
CA VAL A 173 7.70 16.87 -15.02
C VAL A 173 7.66 16.64 -16.53
N LEU A 174 6.98 17.51 -17.23
CA LEU A 174 6.86 17.44 -18.69
C LEU A 174 7.67 18.55 -19.34
N ASP A 175 8.31 18.24 -20.46
CA ASP A 175 8.93 19.25 -21.32
C ASP A 175 7.86 20.07 -22.08
N LYS A 176 8.30 21.08 -22.83
CA LYS A 176 7.41 21.93 -23.66
C LYS A 176 6.69 21.17 -24.79
N ARG A 177 7.05 19.92 -25.03
CA ARG A 177 6.41 19.05 -26.03
C ARG A 177 5.45 18.07 -25.40
N GLY A 178 5.33 18.09 -24.06
CA GLY A 178 4.51 17.16 -23.27
C GLY A 178 5.17 15.80 -23.07
N SER A 179 6.48 15.68 -23.27
CA SER A 179 7.21 14.45 -22.98
C SER A 179 7.65 14.46 -21.52
N GLU A 180 7.50 13.33 -20.84
CA GLU A 180 7.99 13.14 -19.47
C GLU A 180 9.52 13.29 -19.43
N VAL A 181 9.99 14.11 -18.52
CA VAL A 181 11.41 14.36 -18.27
C VAL A 181 11.83 13.69 -16.97
N ASP A 182 10.97 13.76 -15.97
CA ASP A 182 11.22 13.20 -14.65
C ASP A 182 9.90 12.86 -13.94
N THR A 183 9.95 11.94 -12.98
CA THR A 183 8.80 11.55 -12.18
C THR A 183 9.21 11.31 -10.74
N SER A 184 8.37 11.72 -9.82
CA SER A 184 8.56 11.51 -8.38
C SER A 184 7.24 11.16 -7.72
N GLN A 185 7.30 10.39 -6.64
CA GLN A 185 6.14 9.97 -5.88
C GLN A 185 6.39 10.00 -4.38
N ASP A 186 5.33 10.20 -3.62
CA ASP A 186 5.32 10.11 -2.16
C ASP A 186 4.01 9.51 -1.69
N TYR A 187 4.02 8.85 -0.56
CA TYR A 187 2.83 8.25 0.03
C TYR A 187 2.76 8.48 1.54
N GLN A 188 1.55 8.51 2.06
CA GLN A 188 1.24 8.64 3.48
C GLN A 188 0.09 7.74 3.90
N VAL A 189 0.13 7.31 5.15
CA VAL A 189 -1.01 6.72 5.85
C VAL A 189 -1.91 7.85 6.36
N LEU A 190 -3.20 7.78 6.08
CA LEU A 190 -4.16 8.79 6.53
C LEU A 190 -5.23 8.17 7.44
N ASN A 191 -5.12 8.44 8.73
CA ASN A 191 -6.16 8.06 9.68
C ASN A 191 -7.48 8.80 9.41
N ALA A 192 -8.58 8.25 9.91
CA ALA A 192 -9.88 8.92 9.87
C ALA A 192 -9.78 10.37 10.38
N PHE A 193 -10.40 11.30 9.67
CA PHE A 193 -10.43 12.74 9.98
C PHE A 193 -9.06 13.42 10.15
N SER A 194 -7.99 12.82 9.62
CA SER A 194 -6.64 13.39 9.68
C SER A 194 -6.27 14.17 8.42
N SER A 195 -5.16 14.90 8.50
CA SER A 195 -4.57 15.62 7.37
C SER A 195 -3.07 15.38 7.30
N SER A 196 -2.51 15.37 6.11
CA SER A 196 -1.08 15.27 5.85
C SER A 196 -0.68 16.09 4.62
N PHE A 197 0.64 16.23 4.43
CA PHE A 197 1.22 16.70 3.18
C PHE A 197 2.01 15.56 2.55
N LEU A 198 1.79 15.36 1.25
CA LEU A 198 2.60 14.50 0.40
C LEU A 198 3.60 15.40 -0.34
N VAL A 199 4.84 14.95 -0.49
CA VAL A 199 5.92 15.75 -1.06
C VAL A 199 6.67 14.93 -2.11
N ALA A 200 6.42 15.22 -3.38
CA ALA A 200 7.21 14.67 -4.49
C ALA A 200 8.39 15.62 -4.78
N SER A 201 9.63 15.12 -4.73
CA SER A 201 10.85 15.90 -4.88
C SER A 201 11.61 15.48 -6.15
N PHE A 202 12.18 16.45 -6.84
CA PHE A 202 12.94 16.32 -8.06
C PHE A 202 14.30 17.00 -7.89
N TRP A 203 15.34 16.40 -8.46
CA TRP A 203 16.74 16.87 -8.36
C TRP A 203 17.43 16.92 -9.72
#